data_c1c047149aa8baa7f3c4ef3004a04643
#
_entry.id   c1c047149aa8baa7f3c4ef3004a04643
#
_cell.length_a   1.000
_cell.length_b   1.000
_cell.length_c   1.000
_cell.angle_alpha   90.00
_cell.angle_beta   90.00
_cell.angle_gamma   90.00
#
_symmetry.space_group_name_H-M   'P 1'
#
loop_
_entity.id
_entity.type
_entity.pdbx_description
1 polymer ?
#
loop_
_entity_poly.entity_id
_entity_poly.type
_entity_poly.pdbx_seq_one_letter_code
_entity_poly.pdbx_strand_id
1 'polypeptide(L)'
;STLARINEQQPAALYQQLFHKLLKYYEHSKVAHKFRFKNPLYSLDASHIDLSLSLCEWAKVHDSKASMKLSIGLNHSNDIPEFVAVENGKENDMVQGRKFQFPAGSIVVFDKGYVDYQWYANLTAQNIGFVTRFRPKSVYQVIQQHPVLESKGILKDETIQLNSAHALKRKAPVLRRIEYRDQQSGKHFSFL
;
A
#
# COMPACT_ATOMS: atom_id res chain seq x y z
N SER A 1 -27.42 -2.01 23.13
CA SER A 1 -27.91 -3.38 22.85
C SER A 1 -27.09 -4.41 23.59
N THR A 2 -27.67 -5.58 23.85
CA THR A 2 -26.99 -6.70 24.56
C THR A 2 -25.72 -7.14 23.80
N LEU A 3 -25.77 -7.16 22.47
CA LEU A 3 -24.63 -7.52 21.62
C LEU A 3 -23.46 -6.53 21.78
N ALA A 4 -23.72 -5.22 21.81
CA ALA A 4 -22.68 -4.21 22.02
C ALA A 4 -22.00 -4.38 23.39
N ARG A 5 -22.77 -4.63 24.45
CA ARG A 5 -22.22 -4.86 25.79
C ARG A 5 -21.39 -6.13 25.89
N ILE A 6 -21.82 -7.22 25.24
CA ILE A 6 -21.05 -8.47 25.20
C ILE A 6 -19.76 -8.23 24.43
N ASN A 7 -19.81 -7.53 23.30
CA ASN A 7 -18.64 -7.22 22.46
C ASN A 7 -17.60 -6.38 23.22
N GLU A 8 -18.05 -5.39 24.00
CA GLU A 8 -17.20 -4.53 24.82
C GLU A 8 -16.43 -5.30 25.89
N GLN A 9 -17.00 -6.39 26.41
CA GLN A 9 -16.40 -7.24 27.44
C GLN A 9 -15.42 -8.29 26.89
N GLN A 10 -15.39 -8.52 25.58
CA GLN A 10 -14.50 -9.50 24.97
C GLN A 10 -13.09 -8.95 24.80
N PRO A 11 -12.05 -9.74 25.10
CA PRO A 11 -10.67 -9.32 24.86
C PRO A 11 -10.37 -9.22 23.36
N ALA A 12 -9.64 -8.19 22.94
CA ALA A 12 -9.22 -8.01 21.55
C ALA A 12 -8.51 -9.26 20.98
N ALA A 13 -7.78 -10.00 21.82
CA ALA A 13 -7.11 -11.25 21.45
C ALA A 13 -8.06 -12.32 20.90
N LEU A 14 -9.34 -12.33 21.33
CA LEU A 14 -10.34 -13.26 20.77
C LEU A 14 -10.59 -12.99 19.29
N TYR A 15 -10.78 -11.71 18.93
CA TYR A 15 -11.01 -11.29 17.54
C TYR A 15 -9.78 -11.52 16.67
N GLN A 16 -8.60 -11.26 17.23
CA GLN A 16 -7.33 -11.53 16.54
C GLN A 16 -7.16 -13.03 16.25
N GLN A 17 -7.43 -13.90 17.22
CA GLN A 17 -7.38 -15.35 17.04
C GLN A 17 -8.41 -15.83 16.02
N LEU A 18 -9.63 -15.28 16.05
CA LEU A 18 -10.65 -15.60 15.05
C LEU A 18 -10.22 -15.19 13.65
N PHE A 19 -9.67 -13.98 13.51
CA PHE A 19 -9.13 -13.50 12.25
C PHE A 19 -8.04 -14.43 11.71
N HIS A 20 -7.06 -14.80 12.51
CA HIS A 20 -6.02 -15.75 12.08
C HIS A 20 -6.55 -17.13 11.71
N LYS A 21 -7.56 -17.64 12.43
CA LYS A 21 -8.22 -18.90 12.06
C LYS A 21 -8.93 -18.82 10.72
N LEU A 22 -9.64 -17.71 10.45
CA LEU A 22 -10.29 -17.48 9.17
C LEU A 22 -9.28 -17.36 8.03
N LEU A 23 -8.17 -16.61 8.23
CA LEU A 23 -7.09 -16.55 7.25
C LEU A 23 -6.59 -17.93 6.88
N LYS A 24 -6.25 -18.76 7.90
CA LYS A 24 -5.77 -20.13 7.70
C LYS A 24 -6.79 -21.01 6.96
N TYR A 25 -8.07 -20.84 7.26
CA TYR A 25 -9.14 -21.60 6.59
C TYR A 25 -9.24 -21.26 5.11
N TYR A 26 -9.09 -19.97 4.75
CA TYR A 26 -9.19 -19.49 3.37
C TYR A 26 -7.85 -19.48 2.61
N GLU A 27 -6.72 -19.78 3.25
CA GLU A 27 -5.39 -19.82 2.64
C GLU A 27 -5.31 -20.73 1.39
N HIS A 28 -6.14 -21.75 1.33
CA HIS A 28 -6.21 -22.69 0.21
C HIS A 28 -7.19 -22.28 -0.89
N SER A 29 -7.97 -21.24 -0.69
CA SER A 29 -8.93 -20.73 -1.68
C SER A 29 -8.23 -19.82 -2.69
N LYS A 30 -7.42 -20.41 -3.58
CA LYS A 30 -6.72 -19.67 -4.63
C LYS A 30 -7.68 -19.29 -5.74
N VAL A 31 -8.09 -18.04 -5.79
CA VAL A 31 -8.70 -17.43 -6.98
C VAL A 31 -7.61 -16.63 -7.68
N ALA A 32 -7.16 -17.08 -8.85
CA ALA A 32 -6.16 -16.32 -9.59
C ALA A 32 -6.72 -14.96 -10.01
N HIS A 33 -5.96 -13.87 -9.76
CA HIS A 33 -6.33 -12.56 -10.26
C HIS A 33 -6.41 -12.54 -11.80
N LYS A 34 -7.23 -11.67 -12.36
CA LYS A 34 -7.51 -11.58 -13.81
C LYS A 34 -6.39 -10.92 -14.64
N PHE A 35 -5.29 -10.52 -14.04
CA PHE A 35 -4.16 -9.92 -14.74
C PHE A 35 -3.34 -10.96 -15.51
N ARG A 36 -2.64 -10.52 -16.56
CA ARG A 36 -1.84 -11.41 -17.43
C ARG A 36 -0.57 -11.95 -16.76
N PHE A 37 -0.03 -11.24 -15.76
CA PHE A 37 1.12 -11.71 -14.99
C PHE A 37 0.70 -12.73 -13.91
N LYS A 38 1.63 -13.53 -13.44
CA LYS A 38 1.39 -14.62 -12.47
C LYS A 38 1.95 -14.35 -11.07
N ASN A 39 2.60 -13.20 -10.90
CA ASN A 39 3.16 -12.78 -9.62
C ASN A 39 2.06 -12.63 -8.57
N PRO A 40 2.30 -13.01 -7.31
CA PRO A 40 1.40 -12.64 -6.22
C PRO A 40 1.19 -11.12 -6.21
N LEU A 41 -0.05 -10.69 -6.14
CA LEU A 41 -0.41 -9.27 -6.17
C LEU A 41 -1.02 -8.84 -4.85
N TYR A 42 -0.47 -7.79 -4.27
CA TYR A 42 -0.97 -7.18 -3.04
C TYR A 42 -1.33 -5.73 -3.27
N SER A 43 -2.34 -5.24 -2.58
CA SER A 43 -2.59 -3.80 -2.45
C SER A 43 -2.54 -3.38 -0.99
N LEU A 44 -1.91 -2.25 -0.71
CA LEU A 44 -1.86 -1.63 0.60
C LEU A 44 -2.71 -0.37 0.59
N ASP A 45 -3.55 -0.25 1.58
CA ASP A 45 -4.33 0.96 1.85
C ASP A 45 -4.52 1.17 3.34
N ALA A 46 -4.79 2.40 3.74
CA ALA A 46 -5.08 2.77 5.11
C ALA A 46 -6.32 3.66 5.19
N SER A 47 -7.23 3.29 6.06
CA SER A 47 -8.46 4.04 6.33
C SER A 47 -8.40 4.69 7.70
N HIS A 48 -8.81 5.97 7.78
CA HIS A 48 -9.00 6.66 9.04
C HIS A 48 -10.43 6.46 9.54
N ILE A 49 -10.55 6.08 10.80
CA ILE A 49 -11.84 5.91 11.47
C ILE A 49 -11.89 6.90 12.62
N ASP A 50 -12.82 7.86 12.54
CA ASP A 50 -13.03 8.83 13.61
C ASP A 50 -13.68 8.14 14.80
N LEU A 51 -13.17 8.42 16.01
CA LEU A 51 -13.59 7.80 17.26
C LEU A 51 -14.07 8.87 18.25
N SER A 52 -14.94 8.45 19.17
CA SER A 52 -15.30 9.30 20.30
C SER A 52 -14.13 9.42 21.28
N LEU A 53 -13.73 10.66 21.61
CA LEU A 53 -12.67 10.94 22.58
C LEU A 53 -12.97 10.33 23.97
N SER A 54 -14.21 10.35 24.38
CA SER A 54 -14.63 9.81 25.69
C SER A 54 -14.48 8.31 25.81
N LEU A 55 -14.40 7.59 24.69
CA LEU A 55 -14.30 6.14 24.64
C LEU A 55 -12.89 5.64 24.29
N CYS A 56 -12.08 6.49 23.65
CA CYS A 56 -10.81 6.06 23.06
C CYS A 56 -9.69 7.08 23.31
N GLU A 57 -9.30 7.28 24.57
CA GLU A 57 -8.21 8.22 24.94
C GLU A 57 -6.88 7.87 24.26
N TRP A 58 -6.58 6.59 24.07
CA TRP A 58 -5.37 6.10 23.39
C TRP A 58 -5.27 6.57 21.92
N ALA A 59 -6.44 6.85 21.29
CA ALA A 59 -6.54 7.27 19.89
C ALA A 59 -6.60 8.80 19.74
N LYS A 60 -6.29 9.57 20.79
CA LYS A 60 -6.32 11.03 20.77
C LYS A 60 -5.34 11.59 19.75
N VAL A 61 -5.84 12.32 18.76
CA VAL A 61 -5.05 13.01 17.73
C VAL A 61 -4.84 14.47 18.09
N HIS A 62 -5.91 15.14 18.55
CA HIS A 62 -5.92 16.50 19.10
C HIS A 62 -6.84 16.53 20.31
N ASP A 63 -6.88 17.69 21.02
CA ASP A 63 -7.70 17.84 22.22
C ASP A 63 -9.20 17.64 21.99
N SER A 64 -9.66 17.79 20.75
CA SER A 64 -11.05 17.64 20.35
C SER A 64 -11.34 16.44 19.44
N LYS A 65 -10.32 15.62 19.10
CA LYS A 65 -10.50 14.55 18.10
C LYS A 65 -9.68 13.31 18.42
N ALA A 66 -10.34 12.15 18.38
CA ALA A 66 -9.69 10.85 18.35
C ALA A 66 -9.92 10.17 17.00
N SER A 67 -8.90 9.49 16.49
CA SER A 67 -9.03 8.63 15.32
C SER A 67 -8.09 7.44 15.41
N MET A 68 -8.51 6.33 14.86
CA MET A 68 -7.64 5.21 14.59
C MET A 68 -7.38 5.06 13.09
N LYS A 69 -6.27 4.46 12.76
CA LYS A 69 -5.91 4.08 11.41
C LYS A 69 -5.98 2.57 11.28
N LEU A 70 -6.70 2.09 10.28
CA LEU A 70 -6.77 0.69 9.89
C LEU A 70 -5.97 0.51 8.60
N SER A 71 -4.80 -0.11 8.69
CA SER A 71 -3.96 -0.44 7.54
C SER A 71 -4.23 -1.87 7.10
N ILE A 72 -4.49 -2.06 5.81
CA ILE A 72 -4.85 -3.36 5.23
C ILE A 72 -3.92 -3.67 4.06
N GLY A 73 -3.40 -4.90 4.05
CA GLY A 73 -2.75 -5.51 2.90
C GLY A 73 -3.62 -6.61 2.33
N LEU A 74 -4.25 -6.36 1.18
CA LEU A 74 -5.13 -7.31 0.50
C LEU A 74 -4.32 -8.17 -0.46
N ASN A 75 -4.44 -9.49 -0.34
CA ASN A 75 -3.91 -10.44 -1.31
C ASN A 75 -4.94 -10.71 -2.40
N HIS A 76 -4.63 -10.32 -3.64
CA HIS A 76 -5.52 -10.49 -4.79
C HIS A 76 -5.54 -11.92 -5.37
N SER A 77 -4.75 -12.84 -4.80
CA SER A 77 -4.83 -14.26 -5.20
C SER A 77 -6.01 -15.00 -4.54
N ASN A 78 -6.59 -14.42 -3.49
CA ASN A 78 -7.72 -14.98 -2.75
C ASN A 78 -8.71 -13.91 -2.28
N ASP A 79 -8.46 -12.63 -2.60
CA ASP A 79 -9.24 -11.45 -2.19
C ASP A 79 -9.41 -11.35 -0.65
N ILE A 80 -8.37 -11.76 0.09
CA ILE A 80 -8.38 -11.78 1.55
C ILE A 80 -7.43 -10.71 2.10
N PRO A 81 -7.82 -9.95 3.15
CA PRO A 81 -6.93 -9.09 3.89
C PRO A 81 -5.93 -9.94 4.70
N GLU A 82 -4.72 -10.09 4.18
CA GLU A 82 -3.67 -10.92 4.78
C GLU A 82 -2.91 -10.16 5.88
N PHE A 83 -2.79 -8.86 5.71
CA PHE A 83 -2.18 -7.96 6.69
C PHE A 83 -3.21 -6.96 7.19
N VAL A 84 -3.36 -6.89 8.50
CA VAL A 84 -4.24 -5.91 9.17
C VAL A 84 -3.50 -5.32 10.36
N ALA A 85 -3.45 -4.01 10.43
CA ALA A 85 -2.90 -3.30 11.58
C ALA A 85 -3.84 -2.16 12.00
N VAL A 86 -4.02 -2.02 13.32
CA VAL A 86 -4.81 -0.95 13.94
C VAL A 86 -3.87 -0.07 14.74
N GLU A 87 -3.91 1.23 14.50
CA GLU A 87 -2.99 2.20 15.08
C GLU A 87 -3.68 3.50 15.46
N ASN A 88 -2.95 4.31 16.20
CA ASN A 88 -3.35 5.69 16.41
C ASN A 88 -3.35 6.46 15.07
N GLY A 89 -4.36 7.27 14.83
CA GLY A 89 -4.51 8.04 13.59
C GLY A 89 -3.37 9.02 13.27
N LYS A 90 -2.45 9.27 14.21
CA LYS A 90 -1.23 10.06 14.00
C LYS A 90 -0.11 9.30 13.29
N GLU A 91 -0.13 7.98 13.37
CA GLU A 91 0.94 7.17 12.79
C GLU A 91 1.04 7.36 11.28
N ASN A 92 2.28 7.38 10.79
CA ASN A 92 2.54 7.48 9.35
C ASN A 92 2.29 6.10 8.69
N ASP A 93 1.61 6.06 7.55
CA ASP A 93 1.34 4.85 6.78
C ASP A 93 2.59 4.01 6.52
N MET A 94 3.74 4.68 6.37
CA MET A 94 5.03 4.04 6.16
C MET A 94 5.50 3.17 7.33
N VAL A 95 5.10 3.47 8.55
CA VAL A 95 5.51 2.69 9.73
C VAL A 95 4.99 1.26 9.61
N GLN A 96 3.74 1.11 9.16
CA GLN A 96 3.16 -0.22 8.95
C GLN A 96 3.55 -0.84 7.62
N GLY A 97 3.59 -0.08 6.55
CA GLY A 97 4.05 -0.58 5.25
C GLY A 97 5.38 -1.32 5.34
N ARG A 98 6.31 -0.82 6.18
CA ARG A 98 7.60 -1.47 6.41
C ARG A 98 7.55 -2.77 7.22
N LYS A 99 6.50 -2.97 8.01
CA LYS A 99 6.33 -4.19 8.83
C LYS A 99 5.75 -5.35 8.03
N PHE A 100 5.04 -5.05 6.94
CA PHE A 100 4.46 -6.07 6.09
C PHE A 100 5.55 -6.77 5.27
N GLN A 101 5.55 -8.09 5.34
CA GLN A 101 6.50 -8.93 4.63
C GLN A 101 5.79 -9.62 3.47
N PHE A 102 6.31 -9.40 2.26
CA PHE A 102 5.74 -9.98 1.05
C PHE A 102 6.67 -11.08 0.53
N PRO A 103 6.14 -12.15 -0.07
CA PRO A 103 6.96 -13.16 -0.74
C PRO A 103 7.79 -12.55 -1.87
N ALA A 104 9.01 -13.05 -2.06
CA ALA A 104 9.84 -12.65 -3.20
C ALA A 104 9.10 -12.92 -4.53
N GLY A 105 9.25 -12.03 -5.49
CA GLY A 105 8.53 -12.08 -6.77
C GLY A 105 7.11 -11.50 -6.72
N SER A 106 6.64 -11.02 -5.57
CA SER A 106 5.35 -10.30 -5.47
C SER A 106 5.38 -8.94 -6.17
N ILE A 107 4.18 -8.44 -6.46
CA ILE A 107 3.94 -7.04 -6.86
C ILE A 107 3.04 -6.40 -5.81
N VAL A 108 3.47 -5.24 -5.28
CA VAL A 108 2.73 -4.50 -4.26
C VAL A 108 2.25 -3.17 -4.82
N VAL A 109 0.97 -2.91 -4.75
CA VAL A 109 0.35 -1.66 -5.21
C VAL A 109 -0.01 -0.82 -3.99
N PHE A 110 0.39 0.44 -3.98
CA PHE A 110 0.08 1.36 -2.88
C PHE A 110 -0.01 2.80 -3.38
N ASP A 111 -0.64 3.62 -2.59
CA ASP A 111 -0.83 5.02 -2.93
C ASP A 111 0.44 5.86 -2.67
N LYS A 112 0.44 7.14 -3.12
CA LYS A 112 1.56 8.07 -2.92
C LYS A 112 1.82 8.46 -1.45
N GLY A 113 0.96 8.08 -0.50
CA GLY A 113 1.18 8.25 0.94
C GLY A 113 2.33 7.39 1.43
N TYR A 114 2.57 6.26 0.79
CA TYR A 114 3.64 5.30 1.12
C TYR A 114 4.99 5.63 0.46
N VAL A 115 5.27 6.90 0.12
CA VAL A 115 6.57 7.26 -0.47
C VAL A 115 7.69 7.20 0.55
N ASP A 116 8.50 6.15 0.46
CA ASP A 116 9.75 6.00 1.19
C ASP A 116 10.82 5.33 0.31
N TYR A 117 11.84 6.10 -0.04
CA TYR A 117 12.90 5.63 -0.95
C TYR A 117 13.74 4.50 -0.36
N GLN A 118 13.91 4.45 0.96
CA GLN A 118 14.60 3.33 1.61
C GLN A 118 13.76 2.05 1.52
N TRP A 119 12.45 2.17 1.70
CA TRP A 119 11.54 1.03 1.54
C TRP A 119 11.51 0.54 0.10
N TYR A 120 11.50 1.44 -0.89
CA TYR A 120 11.60 1.08 -2.30
C TYR A 120 12.89 0.29 -2.59
N ALA A 121 14.03 0.74 -2.04
CA ALA A 121 15.29 0.01 -2.16
C ALA A 121 15.21 -1.38 -1.51
N ASN A 122 14.58 -1.49 -0.36
CA ASN A 122 14.41 -2.76 0.34
C ASN A 122 13.51 -3.73 -0.43
N LEU A 123 12.39 -3.24 -0.98
CA LEU A 123 11.50 -4.06 -1.83
C LEU A 123 12.26 -4.58 -3.06
N THR A 124 12.98 -3.71 -3.73
CA THR A 124 13.80 -4.08 -4.91
C THR A 124 14.85 -5.12 -4.54
N ALA A 125 15.56 -4.94 -3.41
CA ALA A 125 16.57 -5.88 -2.94
C ALA A 125 16.00 -7.27 -2.60
N GLN A 126 14.72 -7.33 -2.20
CA GLN A 126 14.01 -8.58 -1.92
C GLN A 126 13.32 -9.17 -3.15
N ASN A 127 13.61 -8.64 -4.34
CA ASN A 127 12.93 -9.03 -5.59
C ASN A 127 11.40 -8.87 -5.53
N ILE A 128 10.93 -7.79 -4.90
CA ILE A 128 9.51 -7.42 -4.83
C ILE A 128 9.30 -6.20 -5.73
N GLY A 129 8.45 -6.36 -6.75
CA GLY A 129 8.02 -5.25 -7.60
C GLY A 129 6.99 -4.38 -6.87
N PHE A 130 6.90 -3.12 -7.26
CA PHE A 130 5.85 -2.26 -6.72
C PHE A 130 5.29 -1.31 -7.78
N VAL A 131 4.07 -0.86 -7.56
CA VAL A 131 3.40 0.16 -8.38
C VAL A 131 2.82 1.22 -7.46
N THR A 132 3.19 2.47 -7.71
CA THR A 132 2.64 3.62 -6.99
C THR A 132 2.50 4.83 -7.89
N ARG A 133 1.74 5.83 -7.46
CA ARG A 133 1.64 7.08 -8.19
C ARG A 133 2.91 7.92 -8.04
N PHE A 134 3.42 8.41 -9.15
CA PHE A 134 4.54 9.34 -9.16
C PHE A 134 4.14 10.71 -8.63
N ARG A 135 4.94 11.30 -7.77
CA ARG A 135 4.70 12.65 -7.24
C ARG A 135 5.03 13.72 -8.27
N PRO A 136 4.12 14.63 -8.62
CA PRO A 136 4.30 15.59 -9.74
C PRO A 136 5.53 16.49 -9.64
N LYS A 137 6.01 16.77 -8.42
CA LYS A 137 7.16 17.68 -8.18
C LYS A 137 8.46 16.92 -7.87
N SER A 138 8.54 15.64 -8.18
CA SER A 138 9.77 14.88 -7.95
C SER A 138 10.85 15.28 -8.95
N VAL A 139 12.07 15.51 -8.43
CA VAL A 139 13.25 15.78 -9.26
C VAL A 139 13.87 14.45 -9.68
N TYR A 140 14.02 14.24 -10.98
CA TYR A 140 14.56 13.02 -11.54
C TYR A 140 15.34 13.28 -12.83
N GLN A 141 16.17 12.32 -13.20
CA GLN A 141 16.87 12.25 -14.47
C GLN A 141 16.39 11.03 -15.24
N VAL A 142 16.12 11.18 -16.53
CA VAL A 142 15.83 10.05 -17.42
C VAL A 142 17.16 9.42 -17.83
N ILE A 143 17.27 8.12 -17.53
CA ILE A 143 18.44 7.31 -17.90
C ILE A 143 18.23 6.67 -19.28
N GLN A 144 16.99 6.17 -19.50
CA GLN A 144 16.64 5.48 -20.74
C GLN A 144 15.16 5.71 -21.07
N GLN A 145 14.86 5.89 -22.33
CA GLN A 145 13.48 5.89 -22.87
C GLN A 145 13.21 4.54 -23.52
N HIS A 146 11.98 4.05 -23.33
CA HIS A 146 11.52 2.80 -23.93
C HIS A 146 10.44 3.08 -24.99
N PRO A 147 10.27 2.17 -25.97
CA PRO A 147 9.19 2.27 -26.93
C PRO A 147 7.82 2.32 -26.26
N VAL A 148 6.96 3.20 -26.71
CA VAL A 148 5.60 3.37 -26.17
C VAL A 148 4.54 2.79 -27.10
N LEU A 149 3.40 2.40 -26.54
CA LEU A 149 2.21 1.98 -27.27
C LEU A 149 1.12 3.02 -27.05
N GLU A 150 1.17 4.11 -27.83
CA GLU A 150 0.20 5.21 -27.74
C GLU A 150 -1.24 4.75 -27.93
N SER A 151 -1.48 3.75 -28.78
CA SER A 151 -2.78 3.11 -28.96
C SER A 151 -3.37 2.51 -27.69
N LYS A 152 -2.53 2.22 -26.69
CA LYS A 152 -2.93 1.75 -25.35
C LYS A 152 -2.94 2.85 -24.30
N GLY A 153 -2.78 4.11 -24.71
CA GLY A 153 -2.75 5.26 -23.80
C GLY A 153 -1.42 5.46 -23.08
N ILE A 154 -0.35 4.72 -23.43
CA ILE A 154 0.98 4.90 -22.83
C ILE A 154 1.66 6.06 -23.57
N LEU A 155 1.93 7.16 -22.85
CA LEU A 155 2.55 8.36 -23.39
C LEU A 155 4.06 8.37 -23.23
N LYS A 156 4.55 7.83 -22.08
CA LYS A 156 5.98 7.69 -21.80
C LYS A 156 6.23 6.41 -21.05
N ASP A 157 7.37 5.82 -21.32
CA ASP A 157 7.94 4.68 -20.62
C ASP A 157 9.44 4.93 -20.45
N GLU A 158 9.88 5.20 -19.24
CA GLU A 158 11.21 5.74 -18.96
C GLU A 158 11.85 4.99 -17.77
N THR A 159 13.12 4.69 -17.87
CA THR A 159 13.95 4.36 -16.71
C THR A 159 14.50 5.66 -16.14
N ILE A 160 14.28 5.90 -14.86
CA ILE A 160 14.64 7.15 -14.20
C ILE A 160 15.47 6.92 -12.94
N GLN A 161 16.27 7.92 -12.58
CA GLN A 161 16.93 8.07 -11.27
C GLN A 161 16.36 9.30 -10.56
N LEU A 162 15.90 9.12 -9.33
CA LEU A 162 15.47 10.23 -8.49
C LEU A 162 16.68 10.99 -7.95
N ASN A 163 16.71 12.32 -8.15
CA ASN A 163 17.88 13.16 -7.87
C ASN A 163 17.66 14.20 -6.76
N SER A 164 16.55 14.16 -6.02
CA SER A 164 16.40 15.00 -4.86
C SER A 164 17.43 14.65 -3.78
N ALA A 165 17.87 15.61 -2.98
CA ALA A 165 18.81 15.36 -1.86
C ALA A 165 18.32 14.24 -0.94
N HIS A 166 17.00 14.16 -0.70
CA HIS A 166 16.39 13.11 0.11
C HIS A 166 16.47 11.74 -0.57
N ALA A 167 16.22 11.67 -1.89
CA ALA A 167 16.31 10.42 -2.66
C ALA A 167 17.75 9.89 -2.70
N LEU A 168 18.71 10.76 -2.92
CA LEU A 168 20.14 10.41 -2.93
C LEU A 168 20.62 9.91 -1.55
N LYS A 169 20.26 10.64 -0.48
CA LYS A 169 20.60 10.23 0.91
C LYS A 169 20.01 8.84 1.25
N ARG A 170 18.83 8.52 0.76
CA ARG A 170 18.12 7.24 1.00
C ARG A 170 18.43 6.17 -0.03
N LYS A 171 19.39 6.43 -0.94
CA LYS A 171 19.79 5.49 -2.00
C LYS A 171 18.61 4.95 -2.78
N ALA A 172 17.72 5.86 -3.24
CA ALA A 172 16.58 5.50 -4.06
C ALA A 172 17.03 4.64 -5.24
N PRO A 173 16.34 3.51 -5.52
CA PRO A 173 16.73 2.64 -6.63
C PRO A 173 16.45 3.33 -7.98
N VAL A 174 17.00 2.79 -9.04
CA VAL A 174 16.57 3.11 -10.40
C VAL A 174 15.16 2.57 -10.60
N LEU A 175 14.27 3.39 -11.13
CA LEU A 175 12.86 3.09 -11.24
C LEU A 175 12.38 3.19 -12.68
N ARG A 176 11.32 2.47 -13.01
CA ARG A 176 10.59 2.64 -14.26
C ARG A 176 9.42 3.58 -14.03
N ARG A 177 9.33 4.62 -14.85
CA ARG A 177 8.25 5.60 -14.81
C ARG A 177 7.38 5.47 -16.07
N ILE A 178 6.08 5.34 -15.87
CA ILE A 178 5.12 5.23 -16.97
C ILE A 178 4.12 6.39 -16.89
N GLU A 179 4.00 7.17 -17.96
CA GLU A 179 2.88 8.11 -18.14
C GLU A 179 1.78 7.47 -18.96
N TYR A 180 0.60 7.51 -18.43
CA TYR A 180 -0.59 6.89 -19.02
C TYR A 180 -1.73 7.90 -19.11
N ARG A 181 -2.40 7.92 -20.24
CA ARG A 181 -3.66 8.64 -20.45
C ARG A 181 -4.81 7.66 -20.50
N ASP A 182 -5.72 7.81 -19.55
CA ASP A 182 -6.95 7.03 -19.56
C ASP A 182 -7.83 7.44 -20.74
N GLN A 183 -8.11 6.50 -21.62
CA GLN A 183 -8.85 6.76 -22.87
C GLN A 183 -10.32 7.12 -22.63
N GLN A 184 -10.90 6.67 -21.53
CA GLN A 184 -12.31 6.95 -21.21
C GLN A 184 -12.48 8.33 -20.57
N SER A 185 -11.70 8.63 -19.55
CA SER A 185 -11.82 9.90 -18.81
C SER A 185 -10.91 11.01 -19.32
N GLY A 186 -9.96 10.71 -20.21
CA GLY A 186 -8.92 11.64 -20.67
C GLY A 186 -7.90 12.03 -19.60
N LYS A 187 -7.98 11.49 -18.38
CA LYS A 187 -7.10 11.83 -17.27
C LYS A 187 -5.69 11.28 -17.47
N HIS A 188 -4.71 12.08 -17.05
CA HIS A 188 -3.31 11.68 -17.09
C HIS A 188 -2.88 11.14 -15.73
N PHE A 189 -2.16 10.04 -15.78
CA PHE A 189 -1.56 9.39 -14.60
C PHE A 189 -0.07 9.19 -14.84
N SER A 190 0.72 9.22 -13.77
CA SER A 190 2.12 8.82 -13.81
C SER A 190 2.37 7.84 -12.68
N PHE A 191 3.00 6.73 -13.00
CA PHE A 191 3.28 5.61 -12.09
C PHE A 191 4.79 5.34 -12.03
N LEU A 192 5.19 4.77 -10.90
CA LEU A 192 6.47 4.09 -10.72
C LEU A 192 6.23 2.61 -10.56
#